data_d6c897ed29a999b3c9713eab13298e5d
#
_entry.id   d6c897ed29a999b3c9713eab13298e5d
#
_cell.length_a   1.000
_cell.length_b   1.000
_cell.length_c   1.000
_cell.angle_alpha   90.00
_cell.angle_beta   90.00
_cell.angle_gamma   90.00
#
_symmetry.space_group_name_H-M   'P 1'
#
loop_
_entity.id
_entity.type
_entity.pdbx_description
1 polymer ?
#
loop_
_entity_poly.entity_id
_entity_poly.type
_entity_poly.pdbx_seq_one_letter_code
_entity_poly.pdbx_strand_id
1 'polypeptide(L)'
;GLVCQTEAKKQNRGRPLNLWKLSRRGHQRFRDGHKSVALDLIVAATKLKGQEFLEELIYSRNQSIQENYRLKLQEAGTHLRNQIIRLAELRSDEGYMAEVRLLPDGWLLTENHCPIHAAARQCTHFCKAELSCFQAVFDKKADIERVEHLLDGARRCTFKISPKNSNEMRHG
;
A
#
# COMPACT_ATOMS: atom_id res chain seq x y z
N GLY A 1 -15.08 9.55 22.35
CA GLY A 1 -14.31 10.70 22.80
C GLY A 1 -12.82 10.57 22.45
N LEU A 2 -12.07 11.67 22.59
CA LEU A 2 -10.61 11.69 22.37
C LEU A 2 -9.84 11.22 23.63
N VAL A 3 -10.51 11.22 24.77
CA VAL A 3 -9.96 10.74 26.04
C VAL A 3 -10.87 9.69 26.65
N CYS A 4 -10.32 8.82 27.45
CA CYS A 4 -11.03 7.87 28.29
C CYS A 4 -10.58 7.98 29.73
N GLN A 5 -11.53 7.78 30.63
CA GLN A 5 -11.30 7.79 32.08
C GLN A 5 -10.82 6.43 32.54
N THR A 6 -9.93 6.40 33.50
CA THR A 6 -9.52 5.20 34.21
C THR A 6 -9.37 5.53 35.69
N GLU A 7 -9.67 4.58 36.56
CA GLU A 7 -9.50 4.76 38.00
C GLU A 7 -8.07 4.41 38.41
N ALA A 8 -7.48 5.24 39.25
CA ALA A 8 -6.21 4.90 39.91
C ALA A 8 -6.43 3.75 40.92
N LYS A 9 -5.50 2.82 41.01
CA LYS A 9 -5.51 1.81 42.11
C LYS A 9 -5.51 2.53 43.43
N LYS A 10 -6.50 2.23 44.31
CA LYS A 10 -6.58 2.76 45.65
C LYS A 10 -5.30 2.39 46.43
N GLN A 11 -4.53 3.40 46.80
CA GLN A 11 -3.38 3.22 47.71
C GLN A 11 -3.68 3.65 49.14
N ASN A 12 -4.69 4.52 49.38
CA ASN A 12 -5.04 5.04 50.69
C ASN A 12 -6.56 5.29 50.86
N ARG A 13 -7.03 5.60 52.09
CA ARG A 13 -8.39 6.08 52.37
C ARG A 13 -8.63 7.42 51.69
N GLY A 14 -9.68 7.49 50.83
CA GLY A 14 -10.08 8.70 50.13
C GLY A 14 -10.91 8.40 48.91
N ARG A 15 -11.44 9.46 48.24
CA ARG A 15 -12.15 9.35 46.98
C ARG A 15 -11.21 8.82 45.90
N PRO A 16 -11.62 7.85 45.02
CA PRO A 16 -10.80 7.40 43.92
C PRO A 16 -10.40 8.56 43.01
N LEU A 17 -9.12 8.60 42.62
CA LEU A 17 -8.61 9.59 41.68
C LEU A 17 -8.99 9.15 40.26
N ASN A 18 -9.68 10.00 39.57
CA ASN A 18 -10.00 9.78 38.13
C ASN A 18 -8.78 10.21 37.31
N LEU A 19 -8.20 9.27 36.57
CA LEU A 19 -7.13 9.53 35.61
C LEU A 19 -7.70 9.59 34.20
N TRP A 20 -7.18 10.49 33.38
CA TRP A 20 -7.56 10.64 32.00
C TRP A 20 -6.38 10.23 31.12
N LYS A 21 -6.65 9.41 30.10
CA LYS A 21 -5.66 9.04 29.08
C LYS A 21 -6.25 9.25 27.68
N LEU A 22 -5.38 9.45 26.71
CA LEU A 22 -5.82 9.51 25.31
C LEU A 22 -6.47 8.19 24.92
N SER A 23 -7.58 8.26 24.22
CA SER A 23 -8.16 7.14 23.49
C SER A 23 -7.36 6.88 22.22
N ARG A 24 -7.59 5.74 21.52
CA ARG A 24 -7.02 5.49 20.20
C ARG A 24 -7.31 6.64 19.23
N ARG A 25 -8.53 7.17 19.21
CA ARG A 25 -8.91 8.36 18.42
C ARG A 25 -8.19 9.64 18.87
N GLY A 26 -7.88 9.75 20.17
CA GLY A 26 -7.08 10.85 20.72
C GLY A 26 -5.65 10.83 20.18
N HIS A 27 -5.01 9.67 20.21
CA HIS A 27 -3.65 9.52 19.65
C HIS A 27 -3.59 9.86 18.15
N GLN A 28 -4.61 9.52 17.35
CA GLN A 28 -4.67 9.83 15.92
C GLN A 28 -4.73 11.33 15.59
N ARG A 29 -4.94 12.21 16.59
CA ARG A 29 -4.89 13.68 16.39
C ARG A 29 -3.48 14.26 16.45
N PHE A 30 -2.52 13.48 16.91
CA PHE A 30 -1.12 13.88 16.93
C PHE A 30 -0.41 13.44 15.64
N ARG A 31 0.71 14.09 15.34
CA ARG A 31 1.52 13.72 14.19
C ARG A 31 1.98 12.28 14.32
N ASP A 32 1.83 11.52 13.25
CA ASP A 32 2.31 10.16 13.15
C ASP A 32 3.83 10.16 12.90
N GLY A 33 4.57 9.46 13.77
CA GLY A 33 6.01 9.29 13.65
C GLY A 33 6.44 8.05 12.85
N HIS A 34 5.51 7.22 12.38
CA HIS A 34 5.85 5.95 11.70
C HIS A 34 6.68 6.15 10.43
N LYS A 35 6.48 7.28 9.72
CA LYS A 35 7.28 7.60 8.54
C LYS A 35 8.77 7.76 8.87
N SER A 36 9.13 8.50 9.93
CA SER A 36 10.53 8.69 10.32
C SER A 36 11.14 7.36 10.78
N VAL A 37 10.44 6.62 11.63
CA VAL A 37 10.90 5.29 12.08
C VAL A 37 11.13 4.35 10.90
N ALA A 38 10.24 4.29 9.92
CA ALA A 38 10.43 3.46 8.73
C ALA A 38 11.67 3.86 7.92
N LEU A 39 11.89 5.16 7.71
CA LEU A 39 13.08 5.66 7.00
C LEU A 39 14.37 5.36 7.77
N ASP A 40 14.39 5.55 9.09
CA ASP A 40 15.54 5.26 9.92
C ASP A 40 15.88 3.76 9.89
N LEU A 41 14.86 2.87 9.88
CA LEU A 41 15.07 1.42 9.75
C LEU A 41 15.61 1.03 8.37
N ILE A 42 15.16 1.66 7.28
CA ILE A 42 15.70 1.45 5.92
C ILE A 42 17.17 1.83 5.89
N VAL A 43 17.53 3.01 6.41
CA VAL A 43 18.92 3.48 6.46
C VAL A 43 19.78 2.56 7.35
N ALA A 44 19.28 2.16 8.51
CA ALA A 44 19.98 1.26 9.42
C ALA A 44 20.22 -0.11 8.80
N ALA A 45 19.21 -0.70 8.14
CA ALA A 45 19.33 -1.98 7.45
C ALA A 45 20.43 -1.95 6.38
N THR A 46 20.40 -0.92 5.53
CA THR A 46 21.42 -0.73 4.49
C THR A 46 22.82 -0.55 5.10
N LYS A 47 22.95 0.27 6.16
CA LYS A 47 24.23 0.53 6.81
C LYS A 47 24.82 -0.71 7.51
N LEU A 48 23.98 -1.53 8.14
CA LEU A 48 24.43 -2.68 8.93
C LEU A 48 24.66 -3.93 8.09
N LYS A 49 23.90 -4.13 7.01
CA LYS A 49 23.87 -5.39 6.25
C LYS A 49 24.03 -5.23 4.75
N GLY A 50 24.11 -3.98 4.25
CA GLY A 50 24.25 -3.69 2.83
C GLY A 50 22.93 -3.59 2.08
N GLN A 51 23.04 -3.20 0.80
CA GLN A 51 21.91 -2.97 -0.09
C GLN A 51 21.15 -4.26 -0.40
N GLU A 52 21.85 -5.37 -0.61
CA GLU A 52 21.26 -6.68 -0.94
C GLU A 52 20.29 -7.14 0.15
N PHE A 53 20.65 -6.97 1.42
CA PHE A 53 19.77 -7.29 2.53
C PHE A 53 18.50 -6.45 2.55
N LEU A 54 18.58 -5.15 2.21
CA LEU A 54 17.40 -4.31 2.08
C LEU A 54 16.48 -4.81 0.95
N GLU A 55 17.05 -5.25 -0.17
CA GLU A 55 16.31 -5.83 -1.29
C GLU A 55 15.59 -7.12 -0.91
N GLU A 56 16.25 -7.99 -0.14
CA GLU A 56 15.63 -9.19 0.43
C GLU A 56 14.44 -8.86 1.35
N LEU A 57 14.57 -7.84 2.21
CA LEU A 57 13.48 -7.36 3.06
C LEU A 57 12.30 -6.85 2.24
N ILE A 58 12.58 -6.06 1.20
CA ILE A 58 11.56 -5.54 0.27
C ILE A 58 10.87 -6.70 -0.45
N TYR A 59 11.62 -7.68 -0.93
CA TYR A 59 11.07 -8.87 -1.59
C TYR A 59 10.16 -9.67 -0.65
N SER A 60 10.61 -9.96 0.56
CA SER A 60 9.82 -10.68 1.57
C SER A 60 8.51 -9.95 1.90
N ARG A 61 8.58 -8.63 2.11
CA ARG A 61 7.39 -7.78 2.28
C ARG A 61 6.45 -7.88 1.07
N ASN A 62 7.01 -7.84 -0.14
CA ASN A 62 6.23 -7.89 -1.37
C ASN A 62 5.49 -9.21 -1.57
N GLN A 63 6.08 -10.34 -1.18
CA GLN A 63 5.41 -11.64 -1.20
C GLN A 63 4.15 -11.65 -0.33
N SER A 64 4.23 -11.08 0.87
CA SER A 64 3.06 -10.97 1.77
C SER A 64 1.95 -10.09 1.19
N ILE A 65 2.32 -8.99 0.52
CA ILE A 65 1.37 -8.11 -0.17
C ILE A 65 0.72 -8.83 -1.34
N GLN A 66 1.51 -9.52 -2.15
CA GLN A 66 1.04 -10.27 -3.31
C GLN A 66 0.01 -11.33 -2.93
N GLU A 67 0.27 -12.07 -1.85
CA GLU A 67 -0.67 -13.07 -1.35
C GLU A 67 -1.98 -12.43 -0.87
N ASN A 68 -1.90 -11.34 -0.10
CA ASN A 68 -3.07 -10.60 0.33
C ASN A 68 -3.90 -10.07 -0.87
N TYR A 69 -3.25 -9.55 -1.92
CA TYR A 69 -3.95 -9.11 -3.12
C TYR A 69 -4.60 -10.29 -3.85
N ARG A 70 -3.92 -11.42 -4.01
CA ARG A 70 -4.51 -12.62 -4.64
C ARG A 70 -5.81 -13.02 -3.96
N LEU A 71 -5.83 -13.11 -2.64
CA LEU A 71 -7.02 -13.46 -1.87
C LEU A 71 -8.15 -12.45 -2.10
N LYS A 72 -7.87 -11.15 -1.93
CA LYS A 72 -8.87 -10.08 -2.07
C LYS A 72 -9.39 -9.90 -3.49
N LEU A 73 -8.58 -10.18 -4.52
CA LEU A 73 -9.01 -10.11 -5.91
C LEU A 73 -9.84 -11.33 -6.32
N GLN A 74 -9.60 -12.50 -5.71
CA GLN A 74 -10.46 -13.67 -5.89
C GLN A 74 -11.90 -13.42 -5.40
N GLU A 75 -12.07 -12.65 -4.31
CA GLU A 75 -13.40 -12.25 -3.80
C GLU A 75 -14.19 -11.40 -4.81
N ALA A 76 -13.53 -10.65 -5.69
CA ALA A 76 -14.16 -9.86 -6.76
C ALA A 76 -14.58 -10.70 -7.98
N GLY A 77 -14.38 -12.03 -7.93
CA GLY A 77 -14.72 -12.96 -8.99
C GLY A 77 -13.61 -13.17 -10.02
N THR A 78 -13.96 -13.78 -11.14
CA THR A 78 -13.00 -14.20 -12.15
C THR A 78 -12.77 -13.17 -13.27
N HIS A 79 -13.67 -12.20 -13.44
CA HIS A 79 -13.57 -11.19 -14.50
C HIS A 79 -12.43 -10.21 -14.22
N LEU A 80 -11.57 -10.03 -15.21
CA LEU A 80 -10.40 -9.15 -15.13
C LEU A 80 -10.78 -7.72 -14.73
N ARG A 81 -11.82 -7.15 -15.34
CA ARG A 81 -12.32 -5.81 -15.02
C ARG A 81 -12.63 -5.64 -13.53
N ASN A 82 -13.36 -6.58 -12.95
CA ASN A 82 -13.75 -6.50 -11.53
C ASN A 82 -12.52 -6.57 -10.63
N GLN A 83 -11.56 -7.41 -10.97
CA GLN A 83 -10.32 -7.52 -10.24
C GLN A 83 -9.45 -6.26 -10.34
N ILE A 84 -9.42 -5.59 -11.51
CA ILE A 84 -8.71 -4.31 -11.67
C ILE A 84 -9.38 -3.21 -10.82
N ILE A 85 -10.71 -3.13 -10.85
CA ILE A 85 -11.47 -2.18 -10.01
C ILE A 85 -11.19 -2.46 -8.53
N ARG A 86 -11.23 -3.73 -8.12
CA ARG A 86 -10.93 -4.13 -6.74
C ARG A 86 -9.49 -3.78 -6.32
N LEU A 87 -8.52 -3.96 -7.22
CA LEU A 87 -7.16 -3.52 -6.96
C LEU A 87 -7.10 -2.01 -6.71
N ALA A 88 -7.76 -1.20 -7.53
CA ALA A 88 -7.78 0.26 -7.33
C ALA A 88 -8.42 0.68 -6.00
N GLU A 89 -9.49 0.00 -5.56
CA GLU A 89 -10.09 0.21 -4.23
C GLU A 89 -9.07 -0.08 -3.13
N LEU A 90 -8.42 -1.24 -3.18
CA LEU A 90 -7.40 -1.64 -2.20
C LEU A 90 -6.25 -0.63 -2.15
N ARG A 91 -5.80 -0.18 -3.32
CA ARG A 91 -4.74 0.84 -3.41
C ARG A 91 -5.20 2.18 -2.86
N SER A 92 -6.47 2.56 -3.07
CA SER A 92 -7.03 3.78 -2.49
C SER A 92 -7.12 3.69 -0.96
N ASP A 93 -7.53 2.55 -0.42
CA ASP A 93 -7.54 2.29 1.03
C ASP A 93 -6.12 2.35 1.64
N GLU A 94 -5.10 1.96 0.87
CA GLU A 94 -3.69 2.07 1.23
C GLU A 94 -3.12 3.49 1.06
N GLY A 95 -3.91 4.44 0.54
CA GLY A 95 -3.56 5.86 0.42
C GLY A 95 -2.95 6.29 -0.91
N TYR A 96 -3.02 5.46 -1.95
CA TYR A 96 -2.46 5.79 -3.28
C TYR A 96 -3.37 6.68 -4.13
N MET A 97 -4.61 6.94 -3.74
CA MET A 97 -5.59 7.68 -4.52
C MET A 97 -5.71 7.09 -5.95
N ALA A 98 -5.99 5.79 -6.00
CA ALA A 98 -6.00 5.03 -7.24
C ALA A 98 -7.32 5.15 -7.98
N GLU A 99 -7.26 5.23 -9.30
CA GLU A 99 -8.40 5.26 -10.20
C GLU A 99 -8.16 4.40 -11.43
N VAL A 100 -9.23 3.89 -12.04
CA VAL A 100 -9.17 3.07 -13.26
C VAL A 100 -9.85 3.79 -14.40
N ARG A 101 -9.20 3.80 -15.55
CA ARG A 101 -9.79 4.27 -16.82
C ARG A 101 -9.74 3.16 -17.85
N LEU A 102 -10.87 2.92 -18.53
CA LEU A 102 -10.96 2.00 -19.66
C LEU A 102 -10.29 2.61 -20.88
N LEU A 103 -9.54 1.79 -21.62
CA LEU A 103 -8.96 2.08 -22.93
C LEU A 103 -9.53 1.12 -23.97
N PRO A 104 -9.38 1.39 -25.28
CA PRO A 104 -9.77 0.46 -26.34
C PRO A 104 -9.08 -0.91 -26.27
N ASP A 105 -7.88 -0.97 -25.71
CA ASP A 105 -7.00 -2.15 -25.65
C ASP A 105 -6.65 -2.59 -24.21
N GLY A 106 -7.38 -2.11 -23.19
CA GLY A 106 -7.12 -2.47 -21.80
C GLY A 106 -7.58 -1.42 -20.80
N TRP A 107 -6.81 -1.23 -19.75
CA TRP A 107 -7.09 -0.27 -18.67
C TRP A 107 -5.84 0.49 -18.27
N LEU A 108 -6.04 1.70 -17.75
CA LEU A 108 -5.03 2.42 -16.98
C LEU A 108 -5.42 2.40 -15.51
N LEU A 109 -4.55 1.87 -14.67
CA LEU A 109 -4.57 2.08 -13.21
C LEU A 109 -3.66 3.25 -12.91
N THR A 110 -4.21 4.33 -12.39
CA THR A 110 -3.48 5.56 -12.08
C THR A 110 -3.47 5.78 -10.57
N GLU A 111 -2.29 6.04 -10.01
CA GLU A 111 -2.08 6.34 -8.59
C GLU A 111 -1.64 7.80 -8.47
N ASN A 112 -2.55 8.67 -8.02
CA ASN A 112 -2.33 10.11 -7.95
C ASN A 112 -1.50 10.53 -6.72
N HIS A 113 -1.30 9.63 -5.76
CA HIS A 113 -0.47 9.80 -4.58
C HIS A 113 0.36 8.54 -4.30
N CYS A 114 1.57 8.71 -3.79
CA CYS A 114 2.41 7.61 -3.32
C CYS A 114 2.67 7.74 -1.81
N PRO A 115 2.00 6.97 -0.94
CA PRO A 115 2.18 7.06 0.51
C PRO A 115 3.57 6.61 0.96
N ILE A 116 4.28 5.80 0.15
CA ILE A 116 5.64 5.35 0.43
C ILE A 116 6.71 6.14 -0.34
N HIS A 117 6.39 7.32 -0.89
CA HIS A 117 7.31 8.11 -1.72
C HIS A 117 8.67 8.33 -1.05
N ALA A 118 8.69 8.62 0.26
CA ALA A 118 9.94 8.85 0.98
C ALA A 118 10.82 7.59 1.05
N ALA A 119 10.24 6.40 1.25
CA ALA A 119 10.95 5.13 1.24
C ALA A 119 11.41 4.77 -0.19
N ALA A 120 10.55 4.97 -1.19
CA ALA A 120 10.87 4.72 -2.59
C ALA A 120 12.03 5.59 -3.11
N ARG A 121 12.18 6.80 -2.60
CA ARG A 121 13.36 7.66 -2.88
C ARG A 121 14.64 7.16 -2.25
N GLN A 122 14.59 6.46 -1.11
CA GLN A 122 15.76 5.82 -0.52
C GLN A 122 16.18 4.56 -1.29
N CYS A 123 15.21 3.81 -1.81
CA CYS A 123 15.48 2.59 -2.56
C CYS A 123 14.38 2.36 -3.62
N THR A 124 14.77 2.45 -4.89
CA THR A 124 13.85 2.27 -6.03
C THR A 124 13.31 0.84 -6.16
N HIS A 125 13.89 -0.14 -5.44
CA HIS A 125 13.40 -1.52 -5.40
C HIS A 125 11.98 -1.61 -4.83
N PHE A 126 11.52 -0.67 -4.01
CA PHE A 126 10.11 -0.59 -3.62
C PHE A 126 9.18 -0.46 -4.84
N CYS A 127 9.54 0.41 -5.80
CA CYS A 127 8.76 0.60 -7.02
C CYS A 127 8.86 -0.61 -7.97
N LYS A 128 10.03 -1.24 -8.07
CA LYS A 128 10.20 -2.47 -8.86
C LYS A 128 9.37 -3.61 -8.29
N ALA A 129 9.42 -3.81 -6.97
CA ALA A 129 8.64 -4.83 -6.26
C ALA A 129 7.13 -4.63 -6.42
N GLU A 130 6.65 -3.38 -6.39
CA GLU A 130 5.25 -3.04 -6.63
C GLU A 130 4.80 -3.46 -8.03
N LEU A 131 5.53 -3.10 -9.09
CA LEU A 131 5.24 -3.52 -10.46
C LEU A 131 5.25 -5.05 -10.58
N SER A 132 6.26 -5.72 -10.03
CA SER A 132 6.37 -7.18 -10.02
C SER A 132 5.19 -7.84 -9.30
N CYS A 133 4.70 -7.24 -8.22
CA CYS A 133 3.51 -7.70 -7.51
C CYS A 133 2.28 -7.68 -8.41
N PHE A 134 2.02 -6.56 -9.09
CA PHE A 134 0.87 -6.45 -10.00
C PHE A 134 0.99 -7.45 -11.15
N GLN A 135 2.17 -7.57 -11.76
CA GLN A 135 2.44 -8.55 -12.81
C GLN A 135 2.16 -9.98 -12.33
N ALA A 136 2.63 -10.36 -11.16
CA ALA A 136 2.45 -11.70 -10.60
C ALA A 136 1.00 -12.01 -10.20
N VAL A 137 0.23 -11.02 -9.77
CA VAL A 137 -1.18 -11.19 -9.40
C VAL A 137 -2.05 -11.39 -10.64
N PHE A 138 -1.72 -10.75 -11.77
CA PHE A 138 -2.48 -10.84 -13.03
C PHE A 138 -1.80 -11.70 -14.10
N ASP A 139 -0.71 -12.41 -13.78
CA ASP A 139 0.17 -13.13 -14.73
C ASP A 139 -0.59 -13.92 -15.81
N LYS A 140 -1.66 -14.65 -15.44
CA LYS A 140 -2.43 -15.47 -16.39
C LYS A 140 -3.45 -14.68 -17.23
N LYS A 141 -3.76 -13.43 -16.88
CA LYS A 141 -4.87 -12.65 -17.42
C LYS A 141 -4.46 -11.43 -18.20
N ALA A 142 -3.41 -10.74 -17.75
CA ALA A 142 -3.01 -9.47 -18.33
C ALA A 142 -1.51 -9.26 -18.22
N ASP A 143 -0.98 -8.48 -19.16
CA ASP A 143 0.36 -7.88 -19.06
C ASP A 143 0.24 -6.49 -18.43
N ILE A 144 1.18 -6.16 -17.55
CA ILE A 144 1.19 -4.89 -16.84
C ILE A 144 2.53 -4.21 -17.03
N GLU A 145 2.48 -2.96 -17.46
CA GLU A 145 3.65 -2.09 -17.61
C GLU A 145 3.41 -0.76 -16.89
N ARG A 146 4.47 -0.19 -16.29
CA ARG A 146 4.41 1.17 -15.75
C ARG A 146 4.72 2.14 -16.87
N VAL A 147 3.74 2.99 -17.23
CA VAL A 147 3.85 3.98 -18.33
C VAL A 147 4.15 5.39 -17.85
N GLU A 148 3.84 5.71 -16.58
CA GLU A 148 4.27 6.95 -15.91
C GLU A 148 4.85 6.60 -14.54
N HIS A 149 5.96 7.22 -14.17
CA HIS A 149 6.63 6.97 -12.90
C HIS A 149 6.98 8.26 -12.16
N LEU A 150 6.47 8.40 -10.95
CA LEU A 150 6.65 9.59 -10.12
C LEU A 150 8.13 9.91 -9.85
N LEU A 151 8.98 8.88 -9.66
CA LEU A 151 10.41 9.07 -9.41
C LEU A 151 11.20 9.45 -10.66
N ASP A 152 10.65 9.22 -11.85
CA ASP A 152 11.25 9.61 -13.13
C ASP A 152 10.76 10.99 -13.60
N GLY A 153 10.09 11.75 -12.68
CA GLY A 153 9.63 13.11 -12.93
C GLY A 153 8.20 13.24 -13.44
N ALA A 154 7.46 12.14 -13.58
CA ALA A 154 6.03 12.22 -13.89
C ALA A 154 5.25 12.74 -12.68
N ARG A 155 4.04 13.28 -12.93
CA ARG A 155 3.15 13.78 -11.88
C ARG A 155 2.62 12.69 -10.95
N ARG A 156 2.59 11.44 -11.42
CA ARG A 156 1.94 10.29 -10.79
C ARG A 156 2.55 8.99 -11.27
N CYS A 157 2.11 7.86 -10.70
CA CYS A 157 2.37 6.55 -11.29
C CYS A 157 1.15 6.07 -12.08
N THR A 158 1.38 5.50 -13.26
CA THR A 158 0.32 4.94 -14.10
C THR A 158 0.77 3.60 -14.65
N PHE A 159 -0.11 2.61 -14.55
CA PHE A 159 0.12 1.26 -15.04
C PHE A 159 -0.87 0.96 -16.15
N LYS A 160 -0.38 0.56 -17.34
CA LYS A 160 -1.20 0.03 -18.42
C LYS A 160 -1.39 -1.45 -18.18
N ILE A 161 -2.64 -1.91 -18.23
CA ILE A 161 -3.05 -3.29 -18.04
C ILE A 161 -3.68 -3.77 -19.35
N SER A 162 -3.00 -4.66 -20.06
CA SER A 162 -3.40 -5.19 -21.36
C SER A 162 -3.83 -6.65 -21.21
N PRO A 163 -5.09 -7.00 -21.51
CA PRO A 163 -5.57 -8.38 -21.38
C PRO A 163 -4.85 -9.32 -22.34
N LYS A 164 -4.45 -10.49 -21.90
CA LYS A 164 -3.83 -11.54 -22.73
C LYS A 164 -4.83 -12.19 -23.68
N ASN A 165 -6.13 -12.17 -23.35
CA ASN A 165 -7.20 -12.73 -24.16
C ASN A 165 -8.23 -11.66 -24.52
N SER A 166 -8.55 -11.51 -25.80
CA SER A 166 -9.51 -10.52 -26.32
C SER A 166 -10.94 -10.68 -25.77
N ASN A 167 -11.31 -11.87 -25.24
CA ASN A 167 -12.60 -12.10 -24.59
C ASN A 167 -12.77 -11.37 -23.25
N GLU A 168 -11.69 -11.02 -22.56
CA GLU A 168 -11.75 -10.29 -21.28
C GLU A 168 -12.25 -8.84 -21.46
N MET A 169 -12.19 -8.29 -22.66
CA MET A 169 -12.69 -6.94 -22.99
C MET A 169 -14.18 -6.91 -23.31
N ARG A 170 -14.81 -8.05 -23.68
CA ARG A 170 -16.18 -8.08 -24.21
C ARG A 170 -17.28 -8.20 -23.16
N HIS A 171 -16.95 -8.42 -21.91
CA HIS A 171 -17.88 -8.62 -20.79
C HIS A 171 -17.82 -7.46 -19.76
N GLY A 172 -17.73 -6.24 -20.25
CA GLY A 172 -17.71 -5.02 -19.46
C GLY A 172 -18.94 -4.15 -19.69
#